data_79eb69dab68cc92a9173c0d092c87030
#
_entry.id   79eb69dab68cc92a9173c0d092c87030
#
_cell.length_a   1.000
_cell.length_b   1.000
_cell.length_c   1.000
_cell.angle_alpha   90.00
_cell.angle_beta   90.00
_cell.angle_gamma   90.00
#
_symmetry.space_group_name_H-M   'P 1'
#
loop_
_entity.id
_entity.type
_entity.pdbx_description
1 polymer ?
#
loop_
_entity_poly.entity_id
_entity_poly.type
_entity_poly.pdbx_seq_one_letter_code
_entity_poly.pdbx_strand_id
1 'polypeptide(L)'
;MARRNAVRIKIDGLKDVEGRLAAVGLTLRSPEVTREIQRGADVMAARARSRAPSDTGNLRRGIYTASTERNGFVALTRRGNRINSPLRYPPRRGQVVVVSSVFYGLFVERGRKRRKGVGRQRAVRFFRVGVKEAQPVASAFILQRLQKLVESRWNAGYWTGAR
;
A
#
# COMPACT_ATOMS: atom_id res chain seq x y z
N MET A 1 5.34 0.23 22.44
CA MET A 1 5.32 -0.31 21.07
C MET A 1 4.54 0.61 20.15
N ALA A 2 5.14 1.17 19.13
CA ALA A 2 4.46 2.08 18.21
C ALA A 2 3.50 1.29 17.29
N ARG A 3 2.21 1.64 17.34
CA ARG A 3 1.22 1.13 16.38
C ARG A 3 1.50 1.76 15.02
N ARG A 4 1.86 0.95 14.03
CA ARG A 4 2.05 1.38 12.66
C ARG A 4 0.70 1.59 11.99
N ASN A 5 0.56 2.68 11.24
CA ASN A 5 -0.65 2.95 10.49
C ASN A 5 -0.64 2.09 9.21
N ALA A 6 -1.52 1.09 9.17
CA ALA A 6 -1.88 0.39 7.94
C ALA A 6 -3.32 0.77 7.57
N VAL A 7 -3.55 1.07 6.30
CA VAL A 7 -4.90 1.31 5.76
C VAL A 7 -5.26 0.10 4.91
N ARG A 8 -6.40 -0.52 5.23
CA ARG A 8 -6.97 -1.57 4.39
C ARG A 8 -7.88 -0.91 3.35
N ILE A 9 -7.65 -1.23 2.08
CA ILE A 9 -8.36 -0.66 0.95
C ILE A 9 -9.25 -1.76 0.37
N LYS A 10 -10.50 -1.43 0.12
CA LYS A 10 -11.44 -2.26 -0.62
C LYS A 10 -11.53 -1.73 -2.05
N ILE A 11 -11.40 -2.60 -3.03
CA ILE A 11 -11.53 -2.26 -4.45
C ILE A 11 -12.86 -2.85 -4.92
N ASP A 12 -13.77 -1.98 -5.33
CA ASP A 12 -15.04 -2.41 -5.92
C ASP A 12 -14.81 -2.94 -7.33
N GLY A 13 -15.58 -3.94 -7.76
CA GLY A 13 -15.40 -4.63 -9.05
C GLY A 13 -14.35 -5.75 -9.06
N LEU A 14 -13.67 -6.00 -7.94
CA LEU A 14 -12.63 -7.03 -7.87
C LEU A 14 -13.17 -8.46 -8.11
N LYS A 15 -14.43 -8.73 -7.74
CA LYS A 15 -15.06 -10.05 -7.95
C LYS A 15 -15.22 -10.40 -9.43
N ASP A 16 -15.59 -9.42 -10.27
CA ASP A 16 -15.75 -9.65 -11.71
C ASP A 16 -14.40 -9.93 -12.37
N VAL A 17 -13.36 -9.23 -11.91
CA VAL A 17 -11.99 -9.47 -12.36
C VAL A 17 -11.47 -10.81 -11.87
N GLU A 18 -11.85 -11.26 -10.68
CA GLU A 18 -11.47 -12.58 -10.14
C GLU A 18 -11.94 -13.72 -11.03
N GLY A 19 -13.19 -13.68 -11.51
CA GLY A 19 -13.72 -14.66 -12.47
C GLY A 19 -12.93 -14.69 -13.78
N ARG A 20 -12.59 -13.53 -14.33
CA ARG A 20 -11.78 -13.41 -15.56
C ARG A 20 -10.34 -13.89 -15.37
N LEU A 21 -9.74 -13.62 -14.22
CA LEU A 21 -8.42 -14.13 -13.87
C LEU A 21 -8.42 -15.66 -13.77
N ALA A 22 -9.46 -16.24 -13.14
CA ALA A 22 -9.60 -17.69 -13.04
C ALA A 22 -9.67 -18.37 -14.41
N ALA A 23 -10.37 -17.77 -15.37
CA ALA A 23 -10.48 -18.27 -16.74
C ALA A 23 -9.12 -18.40 -17.46
N VAL A 24 -8.14 -17.60 -17.12
CA VAL A 24 -6.77 -17.65 -17.68
C VAL A 24 -5.76 -18.31 -16.72
N GLY A 25 -6.22 -19.08 -15.74
CA GLY A 25 -5.35 -19.79 -14.78
C GLY A 25 -4.65 -18.89 -13.76
N LEU A 26 -5.13 -17.66 -13.58
CA LEU A 26 -4.60 -16.72 -12.59
C LEU A 26 -5.53 -16.62 -11.39
N THR A 27 -4.97 -16.30 -10.25
CA THR A 27 -5.71 -15.99 -9.02
C THR A 27 -5.22 -14.67 -8.43
N LEU A 28 -5.99 -14.06 -7.54
CA LEU A 28 -5.55 -12.87 -6.81
C LEU A 28 -4.27 -13.10 -5.98
N ARG A 29 -3.90 -14.36 -5.77
CA ARG A 29 -2.67 -14.75 -5.06
C ARG A 29 -1.48 -14.96 -5.98
N SER A 30 -1.69 -14.93 -7.29
CA SER A 30 -0.61 -15.07 -8.28
C SER A 30 0.39 -13.92 -8.15
N PRO A 31 1.69 -14.18 -8.31
CA PRO A 31 2.73 -13.15 -8.22
C PRO A 31 2.52 -12.00 -9.22
N GLU A 32 2.08 -12.32 -10.44
CA GLU A 32 1.81 -11.34 -11.49
C GLU A 32 0.68 -10.37 -11.07
N VAL A 33 -0.41 -10.93 -10.55
CA VAL A 33 -1.55 -10.16 -10.06
C VAL A 33 -1.13 -9.30 -8.87
N THR A 34 -0.38 -9.86 -7.93
CA THR A 34 0.15 -9.14 -6.77
C THR A 34 1.01 -7.95 -7.20
N ARG A 35 1.83 -8.10 -8.25
CA ARG A 35 2.66 -7.00 -8.79
C ARG A 35 1.79 -5.87 -9.38
N GLU A 36 0.73 -6.17 -10.11
CA GLU A 36 -0.16 -5.14 -10.66
C GLU A 36 -0.93 -4.40 -9.54
N ILE A 37 -1.40 -5.11 -8.53
CA ILE A 37 -2.02 -4.51 -7.33
C ILE A 37 -0.99 -3.61 -6.63
N GLN A 38 0.27 -4.03 -6.53
CA GLN A 38 1.32 -3.25 -5.89
C GLN A 38 1.60 -1.94 -6.64
N ARG A 39 1.62 -1.94 -7.97
CA ARG A 39 1.75 -0.72 -8.77
C ARG A 39 0.66 0.30 -8.47
N GLY A 40 -0.59 -0.15 -8.31
CA GLY A 40 -1.68 0.72 -7.89
C GLY A 40 -1.52 1.22 -6.44
N ALA A 41 -1.07 0.37 -5.54
CA ALA A 41 -0.78 0.78 -4.16
C ALA A 41 0.38 1.79 -4.08
N ASP A 42 1.35 1.72 -5.01
CA ASP A 42 2.43 2.71 -5.12
C ASP A 42 1.89 4.12 -5.47
N VAL A 43 0.80 4.24 -6.25
CA VAL A 43 0.11 5.52 -6.51
C VAL A 43 -0.44 6.10 -5.20
N MET A 44 -1.06 5.26 -4.36
CA MET A 44 -1.56 5.70 -3.04
C MET A 44 -0.41 6.12 -2.11
N ALA A 45 0.68 5.35 -2.10
CA ALA A 45 1.87 5.69 -1.32
C ALA A 45 2.49 7.02 -1.78
N ALA A 46 2.56 7.26 -3.09
CA ALA A 46 3.05 8.51 -3.66
C ALA A 46 2.20 9.70 -3.22
N ARG A 47 0.87 9.57 -3.24
CA ARG A 47 -0.04 10.62 -2.77
C ARG A 47 0.10 10.88 -1.28
N ALA A 48 0.23 9.84 -0.46
CA ALA A 48 0.49 9.99 0.97
C ALA A 48 1.83 10.68 1.23
N ARG A 49 2.89 10.38 0.45
CA ARG A 49 4.19 11.07 0.53
C ARG A 49 4.08 12.55 0.18
N SER A 50 3.35 12.92 -0.87
CA SER A 50 3.19 14.32 -1.26
C SER A 50 2.51 15.16 -0.19
N ARG A 51 1.60 14.56 0.59
CA ARG A 51 0.92 15.22 1.71
C ARG A 51 1.70 15.19 3.03
N ALA A 52 2.69 14.33 3.14
CA ALA A 52 3.48 14.23 4.36
C ALA A 52 4.31 15.50 4.57
N PRO A 53 4.29 16.10 5.78
CA PRO A 53 5.16 17.22 6.12
C PRO A 53 6.63 16.88 5.83
N SER A 54 7.38 17.86 5.32
CA SER A 54 8.78 17.68 4.95
C SER A 54 9.72 18.48 5.86
N ASP A 55 9.78 18.08 7.12
CA ASP A 55 10.81 18.62 8.02
C ASP A 55 12.18 18.02 7.65
N THR A 56 12.42 16.76 7.98
CA THR A 56 13.67 16.05 7.65
C THR A 56 13.54 15.15 6.40
N GLY A 57 12.39 15.08 5.76
CA GLY A 57 12.07 14.17 4.68
C GLY A 57 11.91 12.70 5.10
N ASN A 58 12.25 12.35 6.35
CA ASN A 58 12.22 10.97 6.85
C ASN A 58 10.79 10.38 6.83
N LEU A 59 9.77 11.21 7.13
CA LEU A 59 8.38 10.78 7.10
C LEU A 59 7.97 10.36 5.68
N ARG A 60 8.34 11.12 4.66
CA ARG A 60 8.10 10.81 3.25
C ARG A 60 8.81 9.52 2.83
N ARG A 61 10.09 9.37 3.19
CA ARG A 61 10.89 8.17 2.91
C ARG A 61 10.36 6.92 3.61
N GLY A 62 9.72 7.08 4.76
CA GLY A 62 9.13 6.00 5.53
C GLY A 62 7.77 5.50 5.03
N ILE A 63 7.18 6.11 3.98
CA ILE A 63 5.94 5.63 3.38
C ILE A 63 6.28 4.74 2.18
N TYR A 64 5.82 3.49 2.22
CA TYR A 64 6.09 2.52 1.16
C TYR A 64 4.96 1.50 1.06
N THR A 65 5.01 0.66 0.02
CA THR A 65 4.13 -0.48 -0.17
C THR A 65 4.86 -1.77 0.18
N ALA A 66 4.15 -2.71 0.78
CA ALA A 66 4.65 -4.04 1.07
C ALA A 66 3.69 -5.11 0.57
N SER A 67 4.25 -6.20 0.05
CA SER A 67 3.56 -7.43 -0.35
C SER A 67 4.37 -8.62 0.13
N THR A 68 3.88 -9.85 -0.10
CA THR A 68 4.66 -11.05 0.20
C THR A 68 5.96 -11.14 -0.60
N GLU A 69 5.97 -10.57 -1.81
CA GLU A 69 7.14 -10.58 -2.70
C GLU A 69 8.08 -9.41 -2.41
N ARG A 70 7.55 -8.28 -2.00
CA ARG A 70 8.30 -7.06 -1.66
C ARG A 70 8.32 -6.87 -0.14
N ASN A 71 8.94 -7.80 0.53
CA ASN A 71 9.01 -7.84 2.00
C ASN A 71 10.20 -7.05 2.57
N GLY A 72 10.92 -6.34 1.72
CA GLY A 72 12.03 -5.47 2.10
C GLY A 72 11.54 -4.31 2.96
N PHE A 73 11.69 -4.46 4.25
CA PHE A 73 11.17 -3.57 5.26
C PHE A 73 12.20 -2.55 5.69
N VAL A 74 11.90 -1.29 5.53
CA VAL A 74 12.74 -0.19 6.01
C VAL A 74 11.97 0.61 7.05
N ALA A 75 12.26 0.41 8.33
CA ALA A 75 11.95 1.39 9.36
C ALA A 75 13.02 2.47 9.36
N LEU A 76 12.61 3.72 9.50
CA LEU A 76 13.56 4.83 9.67
C LEU A 76 13.60 5.23 11.15
N THR A 77 14.80 5.33 11.70
CA THR A 77 15.02 5.92 13.02
C THR A 77 14.76 7.43 12.95
N ARG A 78 14.75 8.09 14.12
CA ARG A 78 14.68 9.56 14.20
C ARG A 78 15.84 10.25 13.45
N ARG A 79 17.01 9.59 13.37
CA ARG A 79 18.20 10.10 12.64
C ARG A 79 18.18 9.73 11.14
N GLY A 80 17.13 9.09 10.64
CA GLY A 80 17.02 8.69 9.23
C GLY A 80 17.76 7.40 8.87
N ASN A 81 18.37 6.70 9.83
CA ASN A 81 19.02 5.42 9.58
C ASN A 81 17.98 4.34 9.27
N ARG A 82 18.29 3.47 8.32
CA ARG A 82 17.47 2.33 7.98
C ARG A 82 17.61 1.23 9.04
N ILE A 83 16.50 0.74 9.53
CA ILE A 83 16.46 -0.44 10.39
C ILE A 83 15.61 -1.50 9.67
N ASN A 84 16.17 -2.68 9.47
CA ASN A 84 15.40 -3.84 9.03
C ASN A 84 14.54 -4.31 10.22
N SER A 85 13.26 -3.95 10.17
CA SER A 85 12.31 -4.35 11.20
C SER A 85 11.09 -4.95 10.52
N PRO A 86 10.77 -6.22 10.78
CA PRO A 86 9.64 -6.88 10.15
C PRO A 86 8.33 -6.16 10.49
N LEU A 87 7.37 -6.19 9.56
CA LEU A 87 6.02 -5.74 9.85
C LEU A 87 5.43 -6.59 10.96
N ARG A 88 4.81 -5.95 11.95
CA ARG A 88 4.07 -6.66 13.01
C ARG A 88 2.98 -7.57 12.42
N TYR A 89 2.41 -7.15 11.30
CA TYR A 89 1.40 -7.88 10.55
C TYR A 89 1.85 -7.91 9.08
N PRO A 90 2.62 -8.93 8.67
CA PRO A 90 3.05 -9.05 7.29
C PRO A 90 1.84 -9.25 6.37
N PRO A 91 1.87 -8.73 5.14
CA PRO A 91 0.81 -8.97 4.18
C PRO A 91 0.73 -10.46 3.85
N ARG A 92 -0.49 -10.97 3.66
CA ARG A 92 -0.72 -12.33 3.17
C ARG A 92 -0.57 -12.36 1.65
N ARG A 93 -0.47 -13.57 1.08
CA ARG A 93 -0.48 -13.75 -0.39
C ARG A 93 -1.70 -13.06 -1.00
N GLY A 94 -1.50 -12.29 -2.06
CA GLY A 94 -2.53 -11.49 -2.72
C GLY A 94 -2.91 -10.21 -1.98
N GLN A 95 -2.21 -9.86 -0.90
CA GLN A 95 -2.41 -8.61 -0.17
C GLN A 95 -1.24 -7.66 -0.41
N VAL A 96 -1.59 -6.40 -0.65
CA VAL A 96 -0.64 -5.29 -0.65
C VAL A 96 -1.09 -4.26 0.38
N VAL A 97 -0.16 -3.78 1.17
CA VAL A 97 -0.42 -2.78 2.21
C VAL A 97 0.43 -1.54 1.99
N VAL A 98 -0.16 -0.36 2.17
CA VAL A 98 0.58 0.89 2.25
C VAL A 98 0.92 1.15 3.71
N VAL A 99 2.19 1.39 4.00
CA VAL A 99 2.70 1.49 5.37
C VAL A 99 3.45 2.78 5.57
N SER A 100 3.29 3.39 6.75
CA SER A 100 4.19 4.42 7.26
C SER A 100 5.04 3.80 8.37
N SER A 101 6.35 3.67 8.12
CA SER A 101 7.28 2.97 9.04
C SER A 101 7.91 3.86 10.10
N VAL A 102 7.76 5.16 9.97
CA VAL A 102 8.36 6.10 10.92
C VAL A 102 7.55 6.13 12.21
N PHE A 103 8.21 5.90 13.36
CA PHE A 103 7.54 5.75 14.65
C PHE A 103 6.72 6.99 15.06
N TYR A 104 7.20 8.19 14.71
CA TYR A 104 6.49 9.44 15.02
C TYR A 104 5.37 9.77 14.01
N GLY A 105 5.28 9.05 12.89
CA GLY A 105 4.24 9.25 11.87
C GLY A 105 2.84 9.18 12.44
N LEU A 106 2.62 8.33 13.46
CA LEU A 106 1.35 8.24 14.17
C LEU A 106 0.98 9.54 14.90
N PHE A 107 1.96 10.20 15.52
CA PHE A 107 1.73 11.46 16.22
C PHE A 107 1.46 12.61 15.25
N VAL A 108 2.10 12.61 14.09
CA VAL A 108 1.81 13.58 13.02
C VAL A 108 0.42 13.33 12.43
N GLU A 109 0.06 12.08 12.19
CA GLU A 109 -1.24 11.69 11.64
C GLU A 109 -2.41 12.03 12.55
N ARG A 110 -2.30 11.67 13.85
CA ARG A 110 -3.40 11.79 14.83
C ARG A 110 -3.30 13.00 15.73
N GLY A 111 -2.16 13.68 15.72
CA GLY A 111 -1.82 14.71 16.69
C GLY A 111 -1.44 14.11 18.04
N ARG A 112 -1.04 14.97 18.96
CA ARG A 112 -0.67 14.61 20.31
C ARG A 112 -1.28 15.60 21.31
N LYS A 113 -1.89 15.07 22.38
CA LYS A 113 -2.36 15.88 23.50
C LYS A 113 -1.15 16.48 24.25
N ARG A 114 -1.35 17.66 24.81
CA ARG A 114 -0.36 18.30 25.68
C ARG A 114 -0.05 17.39 26.87
N ARG A 115 1.23 17.14 27.13
CA ARG A 115 1.72 16.48 28.34
C ARG A 115 2.76 17.39 28.99
N LYS A 116 3.01 17.21 30.31
CA LYS A 116 4.03 17.99 31.03
C LYS A 116 5.36 17.96 30.26
N GLY A 117 5.91 19.12 29.93
CA GLY A 117 7.16 19.27 29.16
C GLY A 117 7.06 19.04 27.63
N VAL A 118 5.88 18.72 27.10
CA VAL A 118 5.71 18.48 25.65
C VAL A 118 4.48 19.20 25.12
N GLY A 119 4.68 20.06 24.12
CA GLY A 119 3.60 20.83 23.50
C GLY A 119 2.51 19.99 22.82
N ARG A 120 1.36 20.62 22.58
CA ARG A 120 0.28 20.05 21.77
C ARG A 120 0.70 20.03 20.31
N GLN A 121 0.48 18.91 19.61
CA GLN A 121 0.64 18.80 18.16
C GLN A 121 -0.72 18.58 17.50
N ARG A 122 -1.06 19.40 16.50
CA ARG A 122 -2.27 19.21 15.71
C ARG A 122 -2.12 18.01 14.78
N ALA A 123 -3.23 17.30 14.52
CA ALA A 123 -3.27 16.20 13.56
C ALA A 123 -3.17 16.75 12.11
N VAL A 124 -2.26 16.23 11.32
CA VAL A 124 -2.13 16.61 9.90
C VAL A 124 -2.91 15.66 9.00
N ARG A 125 -3.17 14.41 9.46
CA ARG A 125 -3.92 13.38 8.73
C ARG A 125 -3.40 13.10 7.31
N PHE A 126 -2.13 13.32 7.05
CA PHE A 126 -1.50 13.23 5.74
C PHE A 126 -1.64 11.85 5.09
N PHE A 127 -1.47 10.79 5.89
CA PHE A 127 -1.45 9.42 5.39
C PHE A 127 -2.86 8.95 5.00
N ARG A 128 -3.82 9.06 5.94
CA ARG A 128 -5.20 8.63 5.71
C ARG A 128 -5.87 9.42 4.58
N VAL A 129 -5.68 10.74 4.57
CA VAL A 129 -6.26 11.62 3.55
C VAL A 129 -5.61 11.34 2.21
N GLY A 130 -4.28 11.25 2.14
CA GLY A 130 -3.56 10.96 0.89
C GLY A 130 -3.95 9.61 0.27
N VAL A 131 -4.05 8.56 1.08
CA VAL A 131 -4.50 7.24 0.60
C VAL A 131 -5.95 7.30 0.12
N LYS A 132 -6.86 7.93 0.87
CA LYS A 132 -8.29 8.04 0.48
C LYS A 132 -8.48 8.82 -0.83
N GLU A 133 -7.75 9.91 -1.02
CA GLU A 133 -7.82 10.69 -2.26
C GLU A 133 -7.30 9.93 -3.48
N ALA A 134 -6.25 9.15 -3.31
CA ALA A 134 -5.68 8.37 -4.39
C ALA A 134 -6.45 7.06 -4.68
N GLN A 135 -7.32 6.62 -3.76
CA GLN A 135 -8.02 5.34 -3.87
C GLN A 135 -8.78 5.17 -5.20
N PRO A 136 -9.62 6.10 -5.67
CA PRO A 136 -10.37 5.91 -6.90
C PRO A 136 -9.44 5.78 -8.12
N VAL A 137 -8.40 6.61 -8.21
CA VAL A 137 -7.41 6.55 -9.30
C VAL A 137 -6.62 5.25 -9.26
N ALA A 138 -6.16 4.85 -8.08
CA ALA A 138 -5.41 3.61 -7.91
C ALA A 138 -6.28 2.38 -8.20
N SER A 139 -7.55 2.37 -7.80
CA SER A 139 -8.49 1.28 -8.09
C SER A 139 -8.74 1.15 -9.59
N ALA A 140 -9.00 2.24 -10.29
CA ALA A 140 -9.17 2.24 -11.75
C ALA A 140 -7.88 1.75 -12.45
N PHE A 141 -6.72 2.20 -12.01
CA PHE A 141 -5.44 1.77 -12.53
C PHE A 141 -5.21 0.27 -12.33
N ILE A 142 -5.49 -0.26 -11.13
CA ILE A 142 -5.37 -1.70 -10.84
C ILE A 142 -6.29 -2.49 -11.77
N LEU A 143 -7.56 -2.11 -11.88
CA LEU A 143 -8.53 -2.82 -12.74
C LEU A 143 -8.08 -2.84 -14.20
N GLN A 144 -7.64 -1.70 -14.74
CA GLN A 144 -7.11 -1.61 -16.10
C GLN A 144 -5.89 -2.53 -16.31
N ARG A 145 -4.97 -2.56 -15.34
CA ARG A 145 -3.76 -3.41 -15.41
C ARG A 145 -4.11 -4.89 -15.34
N LEU A 146 -5.05 -5.28 -14.48
CA LEU A 146 -5.52 -6.65 -14.39
C LEU A 146 -6.25 -7.08 -15.66
N GLN A 147 -7.05 -6.20 -16.27
CA GLN A 147 -7.68 -6.49 -17.55
C GLN A 147 -6.65 -6.73 -18.65
N LYS A 148 -5.63 -5.86 -18.78
CA LYS A 148 -4.53 -6.06 -19.74
C LYS A 148 -3.78 -7.38 -19.48
N LEU A 149 -3.60 -7.77 -18.23
CA LEU A 149 -2.96 -9.04 -17.88
C LEU A 149 -3.82 -10.24 -18.36
N VAL A 150 -5.14 -10.18 -18.16
CA VAL A 150 -6.08 -11.19 -18.67
C VAL A 150 -6.02 -11.27 -20.19
N GLU A 151 -6.11 -10.13 -20.88
CA GLU A 151 -6.05 -10.06 -22.35
C GLU A 151 -4.74 -10.63 -22.91
N SER A 152 -3.61 -10.29 -22.27
CA SER A 152 -2.29 -10.81 -22.71
C SER A 152 -2.19 -12.33 -22.55
N ARG A 153 -2.75 -12.89 -21.48
CA ARG A 153 -2.78 -14.33 -21.24
C ARG A 153 -3.75 -15.05 -22.18
N TRP A 154 -4.90 -14.45 -22.41
CA TRP A 154 -5.88 -14.96 -23.37
C TRP A 154 -5.28 -15.07 -24.78
N ASN A 155 -4.69 -14.00 -25.26
CA ASN A 155 -4.06 -13.95 -26.60
C ASN A 155 -2.85 -14.88 -26.72
N ALA A 156 -2.18 -15.19 -25.62
CA ALA A 156 -1.07 -16.15 -25.59
C ALA A 156 -1.54 -17.62 -25.48
N GLY A 157 -2.85 -17.90 -25.50
CA GLY A 157 -3.41 -19.25 -25.42
C GLY A 157 -3.39 -19.90 -24.03
N TYR A 158 -3.11 -19.13 -22.99
CA TYR A 158 -3.11 -19.61 -21.59
C TYR A 158 -4.53 -19.64 -20.99
N TRP A 159 -5.54 -19.97 -21.76
CA TRP A 159 -6.88 -20.10 -21.21
C TRP A 159 -7.17 -21.59 -20.89
N THR A 160 -7.62 -21.84 -19.68
CA THR A 160 -8.18 -23.13 -19.32
C THR A 160 -9.64 -23.15 -19.75
N GLY A 161 -9.85 -23.44 -21.03
CA GLY A 161 -11.22 -23.72 -21.50
C GLY A 161 -11.77 -24.88 -20.70
N ALA A 162 -12.92 -24.68 -20.05
CA ALA A 162 -13.70 -25.78 -19.52
C ALA A 162 -13.99 -26.73 -20.69
N ARG A 163 -13.39 -27.92 -20.65
CA ARG A 163 -13.86 -29.09 -21.41
C ARG A 163 -14.98 -29.72 -20.67
#